data_eaef15d56781e30feeb4286a57e2ccec
#
_entry.id   eaef15d56781e30feeb4286a57e2ccec
#
_cell.length_a   1.000
_cell.length_b   1.000
_cell.length_c   1.000
_cell.angle_alpha   90.00
_cell.angle_beta   90.00
_cell.angle_gamma   90.00
#
_symmetry.space_group_name_H-M   'P 1'
#
loop_
_entity.id
_entity.type
_entity.pdbx_description
1 polymer ?
#
loop_
_entity_poly.entity_id
_entity_poly.type
_entity_poly.pdbx_seq_one_letter_code
_entity_poly.pdbx_strand_id
1 'polypeptide(L)'
;DEVVMIGAHFDSWHSGTGATDNAIGCGVMMEAMRILKSIGVAPKRTIRIALWTGEEQGLLGSRAYVSEHFGTLQSPQRGGGEGGPRGAILEYKPEYEKLSTYFNLDNGAGKIRGIYLQGNEAARPIFRAWLAPFADYGASTVTAANTGGTDHQSFTGIGLPGFQFIQDPIEYDTRTHHSSMDVYERLIEEDAKQSSVIIATFAYQAAMRDEKIPRRPLEGNPTMQPAGVKSDGSE
;
A
#
# COMPACT_ATOMS: atom_id res chain seq x y z
N ASP A 1 6.24 15.67 -10.93
CA ASP A 1 7.11 14.51 -10.83
C ASP A 1 6.27 13.29 -10.45
N GLU A 2 6.63 12.10 -10.98
CA GLU A 2 5.99 10.85 -10.62
C GLU A 2 6.48 10.36 -9.24
N VAL A 3 5.64 9.57 -8.56
CA VAL A 3 5.86 9.16 -7.16
C VAL A 3 5.71 7.65 -6.99
N VAL A 4 6.60 7.06 -6.21
CA VAL A 4 6.45 5.74 -5.58
C VAL A 4 6.28 5.97 -4.09
N MET A 5 5.34 5.27 -3.47
CA MET A 5 5.13 5.38 -2.03
C MET A 5 5.38 4.05 -1.33
N ILE A 6 5.96 4.13 -0.14
CA ILE A 6 6.07 3.04 0.81
C ILE A 6 5.48 3.49 2.15
N GLY A 7 4.87 2.60 2.91
CA GLY A 7 4.27 3.01 4.17
C GLY A 7 3.83 1.86 5.06
N ALA A 8 3.53 2.23 6.29
CA ALA A 8 3.00 1.41 7.36
C ALA A 8 2.20 2.32 8.30
N HIS A 9 1.33 1.79 9.14
CA HIS A 9 0.64 2.62 10.11
C HIS A 9 1.45 2.82 11.39
N PHE A 10 1.25 3.97 12.01
CA PHE A 10 2.02 4.44 13.16
C PHE A 10 1.25 4.31 14.48
N ASP A 11 -0.06 4.26 14.41
CA ASP A 11 -0.93 4.01 15.56
C ASP A 11 -0.98 2.54 15.93
N SER A 12 -1.52 2.23 17.09
CA SER A 12 -1.70 0.89 17.63
C SER A 12 -2.78 0.90 18.71
N TRP A 13 -3.28 -0.28 19.08
CA TRP A 13 -4.13 -0.44 20.23
C TRP A 13 -3.38 -0.18 21.54
N HIS A 14 -4.08 0.40 22.50
CA HIS A 14 -3.49 0.90 23.77
C HIS A 14 -3.15 -0.18 24.81
N SER A 15 -3.39 -1.45 24.52
CA SER A 15 -3.14 -2.55 25.47
C SER A 15 -1.71 -3.10 25.43
N GLY A 16 -0.94 -2.82 24.38
CA GLY A 16 0.47 -3.19 24.20
C GLY A 16 1.31 -2.00 23.78
N THR A 17 2.52 -2.27 23.28
CA THR A 17 3.40 -1.24 22.71
C THR A 17 3.27 -1.09 21.20
N GLY A 18 2.44 -1.95 20.56
CA GLY A 18 2.27 -1.95 19.11
C GLY A 18 3.55 -2.31 18.34
N ALA A 19 4.36 -3.19 18.90
CA ALA A 19 5.67 -3.49 18.34
C ALA A 19 5.57 -4.26 17.01
N THR A 20 4.70 -5.28 16.96
CA THR A 20 4.46 -6.08 15.75
C THR A 20 3.35 -5.51 14.88
N ASP A 21 2.47 -4.69 15.49
CA ASP A 21 1.31 -4.04 14.88
C ASP A 21 1.25 -2.56 15.29
N ASN A 22 1.95 -1.63 14.59
CA ASN A 22 2.80 -1.88 13.43
C ASN A 22 4.09 -1.02 13.51
N ALA A 23 4.67 -0.86 14.71
CA ALA A 23 5.91 -0.08 14.88
C ALA A 23 7.06 -0.66 14.05
N ILE A 24 7.14 -2.00 13.92
CA ILE A 24 8.17 -2.65 13.10
C ILE A 24 8.00 -2.30 11.62
N GLY A 25 6.78 -2.25 11.10
CA GLY A 25 6.50 -1.81 9.74
C GLY A 25 7.02 -0.39 9.51
N CYS A 26 6.75 0.53 10.44
CA CYS A 26 7.31 1.89 10.39
C CYS A 26 8.84 1.89 10.41
N GLY A 27 9.45 1.11 11.29
CA GLY A 27 10.91 0.96 11.39
C GLY A 27 11.53 0.44 10.10
N VAL A 28 10.93 -0.57 9.49
CA VAL A 28 11.36 -1.15 8.21
C VAL A 28 11.28 -0.12 7.08
N MET A 29 10.18 0.65 7.00
CA MET A 29 10.05 1.70 5.98
C MET A 29 11.07 2.83 6.15
N MET A 30 11.32 3.25 7.39
CA MET A 30 12.35 4.25 7.70
C MET A 30 13.75 3.74 7.36
N GLU A 31 14.06 2.50 7.69
CA GLU A 31 15.34 1.87 7.38
C GLU A 31 15.53 1.70 5.86
N ALA A 32 14.49 1.31 5.12
CA ALA A 32 14.55 1.26 3.67
C ALA A 32 14.93 2.63 3.05
N MET A 33 14.35 3.73 3.55
CA MET A 33 14.73 5.07 3.12
C MET A 33 16.16 5.44 3.50
N ARG A 34 16.60 5.03 4.71
CA ARG A 34 17.99 5.24 5.15
C ARG A 34 18.98 4.48 4.25
N ILE A 35 18.69 3.22 3.90
CA ILE A 35 19.49 2.41 2.98
C ILE A 35 19.64 3.14 1.65
N LEU A 36 18.53 3.52 1.01
CA LEU A 36 18.55 4.19 -0.29
C LEU A 36 19.36 5.49 -0.27
N LYS A 37 19.20 6.28 0.79
CA LYS A 37 19.97 7.50 0.97
C LYS A 37 21.47 7.23 1.17
N SER A 38 21.82 6.21 1.97
CA SER A 38 23.21 5.91 2.31
C SER A 38 24.03 5.36 1.15
N ILE A 39 23.40 4.62 0.24
CA ILE A 39 24.06 4.12 -0.99
C ILE A 39 24.08 5.14 -2.12
N GLY A 40 23.50 6.32 -1.90
CA GLY A 40 23.60 7.46 -2.83
C GLY A 40 22.87 7.28 -4.16
N VAL A 41 21.80 6.50 -4.20
CA VAL A 41 21.01 6.32 -5.44
C VAL A 41 20.25 7.60 -5.81
N ALA A 42 20.11 7.82 -7.12
CA ALA A 42 19.34 8.92 -7.69
C ALA A 42 18.14 8.35 -8.45
N PRO A 43 17.00 8.12 -7.80
CA PRO A 43 15.83 7.53 -8.43
C PRO A 43 15.20 8.49 -9.44
N LYS A 44 14.64 7.96 -10.54
CA LYS A 44 13.91 8.74 -11.56
C LYS A 44 12.60 9.31 -11.01
N ARG A 45 11.94 8.60 -10.08
CA ARG A 45 10.71 9.02 -9.39
C ARG A 45 11.00 9.38 -7.95
N THR A 46 10.26 10.31 -7.42
CA THR A 46 10.30 10.59 -5.98
C THR A 46 9.84 9.36 -5.18
N ILE A 47 10.64 8.92 -4.22
CA ILE A 47 10.23 7.90 -3.25
C ILE A 47 9.74 8.62 -2.00
N ARG A 48 8.47 8.40 -1.65
CA ARG A 48 7.81 9.03 -0.50
C ARG A 48 7.50 7.95 0.54
N ILE A 49 7.89 8.19 1.79
CA ILE A 49 7.46 7.39 2.93
C ILE A 49 6.20 8.00 3.53
N ALA A 50 5.25 7.15 3.93
CA ALA A 50 4.05 7.53 4.67
C ALA A 50 3.95 6.67 5.94
N LEU A 51 3.77 7.31 7.08
CA LEU A 51 3.47 6.67 8.36
C LEU A 51 2.05 7.10 8.74
N TRP A 52 1.11 6.17 8.57
CA TRP A 52 -0.31 6.47 8.70
C TRP A 52 -0.76 6.53 10.15
N THR A 53 -1.79 7.28 10.42
CA THR A 53 -2.44 7.36 11.72
C THR A 53 -3.91 6.97 11.60
N GLY A 54 -4.47 6.40 12.68
CA GLY A 54 -5.87 5.99 12.68
C GLY A 54 -6.16 4.81 11.75
N GLU A 55 -5.17 3.95 11.50
CA GLU A 55 -5.37 2.71 10.75
C GLU A 55 -6.33 1.80 11.48
N GLU A 56 -6.07 1.56 12.75
CA GLU A 56 -6.82 0.71 13.68
C GLU A 56 -8.29 1.13 13.84
N GLN A 57 -8.62 2.38 13.57
CA GLN A 57 -9.98 2.90 13.59
C GLN A 57 -10.62 2.94 12.20
N GLY A 58 -10.02 2.28 11.22
CA GLY A 58 -10.57 2.10 9.88
C GLY A 58 -9.86 2.90 8.79
N LEU A 59 -8.54 2.88 8.74
CA LEU A 59 -7.68 3.45 7.70
C LEU A 59 -7.86 4.98 7.56
N LEU A 60 -8.10 5.70 8.66
CA LEU A 60 -8.52 7.10 8.60
C LEU A 60 -7.47 7.99 7.91
N GLY A 61 -6.19 7.83 8.25
CA GLY A 61 -5.11 8.64 7.70
C GLY A 61 -4.88 8.39 6.22
N SER A 62 -4.77 7.12 5.82
CA SER A 62 -4.54 6.79 4.41
C SER A 62 -5.74 7.13 3.52
N ARG A 63 -6.98 6.94 4.00
CA ARG A 63 -8.20 7.34 3.28
C ARG A 63 -8.28 8.85 3.09
N ALA A 64 -8.00 9.62 4.15
CA ALA A 64 -7.98 11.07 4.08
C ALA A 64 -6.93 11.56 3.07
N TYR A 65 -5.71 11.03 3.16
CA TYR A 65 -4.62 11.35 2.25
C TYR A 65 -4.96 11.02 0.79
N VAL A 66 -5.47 9.81 0.54
CA VAL A 66 -5.86 9.37 -0.81
C VAL A 66 -6.97 10.26 -1.37
N SER A 67 -7.98 10.58 -0.55
CA SER A 67 -9.04 11.50 -0.96
C SER A 67 -8.54 12.91 -1.24
N GLU A 68 -7.59 13.40 -0.43
CA GLU A 68 -7.04 14.76 -0.60
C GLU A 68 -6.13 14.89 -1.80
N HIS A 69 -5.29 13.89 -2.08
CA HIS A 69 -4.23 13.98 -3.10
C HIS A 69 -4.58 13.30 -4.43
N PHE A 70 -5.32 12.19 -4.38
CA PHE A 70 -5.52 11.37 -5.57
C PHE A 70 -6.96 11.35 -6.08
N GLY A 71 -7.95 11.29 -5.21
CA GLY A 71 -9.34 11.31 -5.63
C GLY A 71 -10.28 10.53 -4.72
N THR A 72 -11.56 10.52 -5.09
CA THR A 72 -12.64 9.89 -4.33
C THR A 72 -13.55 9.10 -5.24
N LEU A 73 -13.80 7.84 -4.90
CA LEU A 73 -14.79 7.01 -5.57
C LEU A 73 -16.16 7.23 -4.92
N GLN A 74 -17.07 7.86 -5.67
CA GLN A 74 -18.46 8.04 -5.26
C GLN A 74 -19.27 6.79 -5.64
N SER A 75 -19.95 6.22 -4.66
CA SER A 75 -20.87 5.09 -4.89
C SER A 75 -22.02 5.50 -5.81
N PRO A 76 -22.62 4.54 -6.56
CA PRO A 76 -23.81 4.82 -7.35
C PRO A 76 -24.92 5.42 -6.48
N GLN A 77 -25.41 6.59 -6.84
CA GLN A 77 -26.57 7.15 -6.16
C GLN A 77 -27.84 6.42 -6.63
N ARG A 78 -28.62 5.89 -5.69
CA ARG A 78 -30.01 5.51 -5.98
C ARG A 78 -30.79 6.80 -6.23
N GLY A 79 -31.00 7.15 -7.49
CA GLY A 79 -31.84 8.28 -7.87
C GLY A 79 -33.28 8.04 -7.47
N GLY A 80 -33.81 8.88 -6.61
CA GLY A 80 -35.27 8.98 -6.36
C GLY A 80 -35.94 9.89 -7.40
N GLY A 81 -35.82 9.55 -8.69
CA GLY A 81 -36.44 10.32 -9.77
C GLY A 81 -36.25 9.58 -11.12
N GLU A 82 -36.88 10.10 -12.19
CA GLU A 82 -36.96 9.47 -13.51
C GLU A 82 -35.62 9.21 -14.25
N GLY A 83 -34.47 9.47 -13.62
CA GLY A 83 -33.14 9.08 -14.09
C GLY A 83 -32.71 7.76 -13.45
N GLY A 84 -32.42 6.74 -14.26
CA GLY A 84 -31.90 5.46 -13.81
C GLY A 84 -30.63 5.60 -12.92
N PRO A 85 -30.18 4.53 -12.24
CA PRO A 85 -29.05 4.59 -11.32
C PRO A 85 -27.81 5.10 -12.07
N ARG A 86 -27.25 6.23 -11.62
CA ARG A 86 -25.96 6.71 -12.11
C ARG A 86 -24.89 5.73 -11.62
N GLY A 87 -24.04 5.27 -12.54
CA GLY A 87 -22.88 4.43 -12.21
C GLY A 87 -21.95 5.10 -11.18
N ALA A 88 -21.02 4.34 -10.60
CA ALA A 88 -20.00 4.90 -9.75
C ALA A 88 -19.15 5.93 -10.52
N ILE A 89 -18.73 7.00 -9.86
CA ILE A 89 -17.91 8.07 -10.43
C ILE A 89 -16.61 8.14 -9.62
N LEU A 90 -15.47 8.04 -10.30
CA LEU A 90 -14.17 8.37 -9.72
C LEU A 90 -13.84 9.83 -10.04
N GLU A 91 -13.90 10.69 -9.03
CA GLU A 91 -13.33 12.04 -9.11
C GLU A 91 -11.85 11.98 -8.81
N TYR A 92 -11.01 12.17 -9.84
CA TYR A 92 -9.56 12.12 -9.67
C TYR A 92 -8.92 13.52 -9.67
N LYS A 93 -7.82 13.65 -8.93
CA LYS A 93 -7.01 14.87 -8.83
C LYS A 93 -5.75 14.75 -9.69
N PRO A 94 -5.05 15.87 -9.97
CA PRO A 94 -3.85 15.83 -10.83
C PRO A 94 -2.75 14.89 -10.35
N GLU A 95 -2.65 14.62 -9.03
CA GLU A 95 -1.65 13.69 -8.49
C GLU A 95 -2.01 12.23 -8.73
N TYR A 96 -3.27 11.90 -9.06
CA TYR A 96 -3.71 10.55 -9.37
C TYR A 96 -2.84 9.91 -10.45
N GLU A 97 -2.56 10.66 -11.52
CA GLU A 97 -1.74 10.15 -12.62
C GLU A 97 -0.25 10.08 -12.28
N LYS A 98 0.20 10.78 -11.23
CA LYS A 98 1.61 10.79 -10.84
C LYS A 98 2.01 9.57 -10.00
N LEU A 99 1.08 8.93 -9.30
CA LEU A 99 1.39 7.76 -8.49
C LEU A 99 1.68 6.54 -9.37
N SER A 100 2.88 5.99 -9.20
CA SER A 100 3.26 4.71 -9.80
C SER A 100 2.72 3.54 -9.00
N THR A 101 2.99 3.51 -7.69
CA THR A 101 2.56 2.44 -6.79
C THR A 101 2.72 2.83 -5.33
N TYR A 102 1.99 2.13 -4.46
CA TYR A 102 2.15 2.14 -3.00
C TYR A 102 2.44 0.72 -2.49
N PHE A 103 3.46 0.58 -1.65
CA PHE A 103 3.81 -0.68 -0.97
C PHE A 103 3.59 -0.54 0.52
N ASN A 104 2.86 -1.47 1.10
CA ASN A 104 2.48 -1.53 2.50
C ASN A 104 3.13 -2.72 3.21
N LEU A 105 3.43 -2.58 4.49
CA LEU A 105 3.92 -3.65 5.35
C LEU A 105 3.18 -3.63 6.68
N ASP A 106 2.32 -4.63 6.91
CA ASP A 106 1.41 -4.65 8.03
C ASP A 106 0.80 -6.06 8.23
N ASN A 107 1.65 -7.04 8.50
CA ASN A 107 1.26 -8.41 8.84
C ASN A 107 2.24 -9.02 9.87
N GLY A 108 2.58 -8.22 10.90
CA GLY A 108 3.45 -8.67 11.98
C GLY A 108 4.94 -8.41 11.73
N ALA A 109 5.79 -9.10 12.50
CA ALA A 109 7.24 -8.85 12.58
C ALA A 109 8.11 -9.84 11.78
N GLY A 110 7.51 -10.80 11.09
CA GLY A 110 8.25 -11.86 10.41
C GLY A 110 8.88 -11.43 9.09
N LYS A 111 9.75 -12.30 8.56
CA LYS A 111 10.39 -12.12 7.25
C LYS A 111 9.37 -11.93 6.15
N ILE A 112 9.70 -11.07 5.19
CA ILE A 112 8.96 -11.04 3.92
C ILE A 112 9.18 -12.35 3.17
N ARG A 113 8.07 -12.98 2.76
CA ARG A 113 8.02 -14.20 1.94
C ARG A 113 7.59 -13.94 0.51
N GLY A 114 7.01 -12.77 0.27
CA GLY A 114 6.52 -12.42 -1.05
C GLY A 114 5.60 -11.22 -1.03
N ILE A 115 4.70 -11.15 -2.02
CA ILE A 115 3.79 -10.03 -2.21
C ILE A 115 2.44 -10.50 -2.75
N TYR A 116 1.36 -9.90 -2.25
CA TYR A 116 0.01 -10.04 -2.79
C TYR A 116 -0.17 -9.12 -3.99
N LEU A 117 -0.69 -9.64 -5.10
CA LEU A 117 -0.95 -8.84 -6.29
C LEU A 117 -2.21 -7.97 -6.19
N GLN A 118 -3.04 -8.20 -5.20
CA GLN A 118 -4.32 -7.50 -5.03
C GLN A 118 -5.18 -7.52 -6.32
N GLY A 119 -5.20 -8.67 -7.00
CA GLY A 119 -5.89 -8.86 -8.28
C GLY A 119 -5.21 -8.19 -9.48
N ASN A 120 -4.04 -7.58 -9.33
CA ASN A 120 -3.30 -6.94 -10.41
C ASN A 120 -2.29 -7.91 -11.07
N GLU A 121 -2.80 -8.83 -11.89
CA GLU A 121 -1.98 -9.85 -12.55
C GLU A 121 -0.88 -9.28 -13.46
N ALA A 122 -1.06 -8.10 -14.01
CA ALA A 122 -0.07 -7.45 -14.85
C ALA A 122 1.23 -7.10 -14.10
N ALA A 123 1.18 -6.99 -12.77
CA ALA A 123 2.35 -6.78 -11.93
C ALA A 123 3.16 -8.07 -11.66
N ARG A 124 2.60 -9.27 -11.91
CA ARG A 124 3.22 -10.56 -11.59
C ARG A 124 4.62 -10.74 -12.17
N PRO A 125 4.86 -10.55 -13.49
CA PRO A 125 6.20 -10.74 -14.06
C PRO A 125 7.21 -9.74 -13.48
N ILE A 126 6.76 -8.53 -13.16
CA ILE A 126 7.57 -7.46 -12.58
C ILE A 126 8.06 -7.88 -11.19
N PHE A 127 7.14 -8.26 -10.30
CA PHE A 127 7.47 -8.61 -8.92
C PHE A 127 8.23 -9.93 -8.81
N ARG A 128 7.98 -10.90 -9.69
CA ARG A 128 8.81 -12.11 -9.79
C ARG A 128 10.27 -11.78 -10.10
N ALA A 129 10.51 -10.88 -11.04
CA ALA A 129 11.86 -10.45 -11.39
C ALA A 129 12.55 -9.74 -10.20
N TRP A 130 11.81 -8.91 -9.45
CA TRP A 130 12.36 -8.18 -8.31
C TRP A 130 12.60 -9.06 -7.09
N LEU A 131 11.81 -10.12 -6.91
CA LEU A 131 12.01 -11.10 -5.83
C LEU A 131 13.10 -12.15 -6.16
N ALA A 132 13.45 -12.35 -7.42
CA ALA A 132 14.39 -13.39 -7.81
C ALA A 132 15.72 -13.36 -7.03
N PRO A 133 16.35 -12.20 -6.74
CA PRO A 133 17.58 -12.13 -5.95
C PRO A 133 17.39 -12.55 -4.46
N PHE A 134 16.15 -12.63 -3.99
CA PHE A 134 15.81 -12.94 -2.60
C PHE A 134 15.29 -14.36 -2.40
N ALA A 135 15.36 -15.22 -3.44
CA ALA A 135 14.88 -16.59 -3.34
C ALA A 135 15.56 -17.38 -2.22
N ASP A 136 16.89 -17.24 -2.09
CA ASP A 136 17.67 -17.90 -1.04
C ASP A 136 17.38 -17.34 0.37
N TYR A 137 16.80 -16.14 0.46
CA TYR A 137 16.29 -15.56 1.70
C TYR A 137 14.84 -15.97 2.00
N GLY A 138 14.26 -16.85 1.17
CA GLY A 138 12.92 -17.38 1.30
C GLY A 138 11.80 -16.42 0.85
N ALA A 139 12.13 -15.37 0.07
CA ALA A 139 11.17 -14.41 -0.46
C ALA A 139 10.99 -14.63 -1.97
N SER A 140 10.02 -15.47 -2.35
CA SER A 140 9.78 -15.82 -3.76
C SER A 140 8.29 -15.89 -4.15
N THR A 141 7.39 -15.73 -3.19
CA THR A 141 5.95 -15.90 -3.43
C THR A 141 5.36 -14.66 -4.07
N VAL A 142 4.69 -14.85 -5.21
CA VAL A 142 3.85 -13.82 -5.86
C VAL A 142 2.48 -14.45 -6.09
N THR A 143 1.50 -14.03 -5.32
CA THR A 143 0.15 -14.63 -5.34
C THR A 143 -0.90 -13.69 -5.90
N ALA A 144 -1.87 -14.25 -6.65
CA ALA A 144 -3.07 -13.55 -7.10
C ALA A 144 -4.03 -13.19 -5.97
N ALA A 145 -3.86 -13.81 -4.79
CA ALA A 145 -4.72 -13.57 -3.64
C ALA A 145 -4.71 -12.09 -3.24
N ASN A 146 -5.81 -11.69 -2.63
CA ASN A 146 -5.95 -10.41 -1.97
C ASN A 146 -5.77 -10.59 -0.46
N THR A 147 -5.23 -9.60 0.18
CA THR A 147 -5.35 -9.40 1.62
C THR A 147 -6.05 -8.06 1.87
N GLY A 148 -6.68 -7.92 2.99
CA GLY A 148 -7.45 -6.72 3.36
C GLY A 148 -7.08 -6.22 4.75
N GLY A 149 -7.81 -5.22 5.21
CA GLY A 149 -7.72 -4.72 6.57
C GLY A 149 -6.64 -3.67 6.79
N THR A 150 -5.90 -3.21 5.77
CA THR A 150 -4.82 -2.24 5.96
C THR A 150 -4.69 -1.22 4.81
N ASP A 151 -3.82 -0.23 4.97
CA ASP A 151 -3.75 1.03 4.23
C ASP A 151 -3.61 0.94 2.70
N HIS A 152 -3.07 -0.17 2.16
CA HIS A 152 -3.04 -0.36 0.71
C HIS A 152 -4.44 -0.35 0.08
N GLN A 153 -5.48 -0.68 0.87
CA GLN A 153 -6.86 -0.68 0.39
C GLN A 153 -7.38 0.73 0.06
N SER A 154 -6.86 1.76 0.73
CA SER A 154 -7.21 3.14 0.41
C SER A 154 -6.82 3.50 -1.03
N PHE A 155 -5.68 2.97 -1.51
CA PHE A 155 -5.21 3.15 -2.88
C PHE A 155 -5.95 2.25 -3.87
N THR A 156 -6.06 0.95 -3.58
CA THR A 156 -6.73 0.01 -4.49
C THR A 156 -8.22 0.33 -4.65
N GLY A 157 -8.84 0.91 -3.64
CA GLY A 157 -10.24 1.34 -3.66
C GLY A 157 -10.57 2.38 -4.73
N ILE A 158 -9.58 3.14 -5.18
CA ILE A 158 -9.72 4.11 -6.28
C ILE A 158 -8.92 3.71 -7.54
N GLY A 159 -8.48 2.46 -7.64
CA GLY A 159 -7.78 1.91 -8.82
C GLY A 159 -6.30 2.22 -8.89
N LEU A 160 -5.71 2.79 -7.85
CA LEU A 160 -4.26 2.99 -7.76
C LEU A 160 -3.57 1.68 -7.36
N PRO A 161 -2.37 1.38 -7.89
CA PRO A 161 -1.63 0.18 -7.51
C PRO A 161 -1.16 0.25 -6.06
N GLY A 162 -1.83 -0.47 -5.17
CA GLY A 162 -1.47 -0.65 -3.77
C GLY A 162 -1.22 -2.13 -3.48
N PHE A 163 -0.13 -2.44 -2.81
CA PHE A 163 0.28 -3.83 -2.56
C PHE A 163 0.70 -4.03 -1.11
N GLN A 164 0.41 -5.22 -0.59
CA GLN A 164 0.81 -5.68 0.73
C GLN A 164 1.81 -6.81 0.58
N PHE A 165 2.89 -6.78 1.38
CA PHE A 165 3.83 -7.88 1.43
C PHE A 165 3.28 -9.05 2.26
N ILE A 166 3.72 -10.26 1.89
CA ILE A 166 3.46 -11.48 2.66
C ILE A 166 4.58 -11.60 3.68
N GLN A 167 4.25 -11.72 4.95
CA GLN A 167 5.20 -11.92 6.03
C GLN A 167 4.99 -13.28 6.69
N ASP A 168 6.05 -13.83 7.30
CA ASP A 168 5.89 -14.95 8.21
C ASP A 168 5.01 -14.51 9.38
N PRO A 169 3.93 -15.24 9.69
CA PRO A 169 3.01 -14.83 10.75
C PRO A 169 3.63 -14.95 12.15
N ILE A 170 4.65 -15.80 12.34
CA ILE A 170 5.26 -16.08 13.64
C ILE A 170 4.17 -16.31 14.70
N GLU A 171 3.93 -15.34 15.57
CA GLU A 171 2.87 -15.33 16.57
C GLU A 171 1.84 -14.22 16.35
N TYR A 172 1.83 -13.58 15.16
CA TYR A 172 0.99 -12.40 14.90
C TYR A 172 -0.49 -12.73 15.11
N ASP A 173 -1.06 -13.64 14.33
CA ASP A 173 -2.47 -14.00 14.41
C ASP A 173 -2.87 -14.74 15.69
N THR A 174 -1.92 -15.34 16.38
CA THR A 174 -2.20 -16.22 17.52
C THR A 174 -1.94 -15.58 18.87
N ARG A 175 -1.17 -14.49 18.93
CA ARG A 175 -0.73 -13.93 20.21
C ARG A 175 -0.60 -12.41 20.24
N THR A 176 -0.02 -11.77 19.23
CA THR A 176 0.35 -10.35 19.34
C THR A 176 -0.68 -9.40 18.74
N HIS A 177 -1.33 -9.77 17.63
CA HIS A 177 -2.30 -8.92 16.95
C HIS A 177 -3.40 -8.43 17.89
N HIS A 178 -3.53 -7.13 18.05
CA HIS A 178 -4.52 -6.43 18.88
C HIS A 178 -4.52 -6.86 20.37
N SER A 179 -3.37 -7.26 20.91
CA SER A 179 -3.31 -7.77 22.27
C SER A 179 -2.23 -7.07 23.12
N SER A 180 -2.32 -7.24 24.46
CA SER A 180 -1.29 -6.78 25.39
C SER A 180 0.06 -7.51 25.28
N MET A 181 0.11 -8.57 24.46
CA MET A 181 1.33 -9.33 24.19
C MET A 181 2.14 -8.74 23.03
N ASP A 182 1.65 -7.67 22.40
CA ASP A 182 2.37 -6.97 21.35
C ASP A 182 3.40 -6.02 21.94
N VAL A 183 4.56 -6.58 22.25
CA VAL A 183 5.66 -5.92 22.94
C VAL A 183 6.97 -6.07 22.18
N TYR A 184 7.92 -5.19 22.48
CA TYR A 184 9.21 -5.08 21.76
C TYR A 184 9.97 -6.42 21.68
N GLU A 185 9.91 -7.25 22.71
CA GLU A 185 10.59 -8.53 22.82
C GLU A 185 10.10 -9.58 21.78
N ARG A 186 9.04 -9.27 21.07
CA ARG A 186 8.53 -10.12 19.96
C ARG A 186 9.19 -9.82 18.62
N LEU A 187 9.98 -8.76 18.55
CA LEU A 187 10.67 -8.38 17.32
C LEU A 187 11.90 -9.25 17.09
N ILE A 188 12.13 -9.59 15.82
CA ILE A 188 13.31 -10.35 15.38
C ILE A 188 14.13 -9.44 14.46
N GLU A 189 15.30 -9.02 14.95
CA GLU A 189 16.16 -8.06 14.26
C GLU A 189 16.51 -8.49 12.83
N GLU A 190 16.86 -9.78 12.64
CA GLU A 190 17.26 -10.30 11.33
C GLU A 190 16.07 -10.31 10.33
N ASP A 191 14.86 -10.47 10.81
CA ASP A 191 13.66 -10.43 9.99
C ASP A 191 13.36 -8.98 9.55
N ALA A 192 13.54 -8.03 10.46
CA ALA A 192 13.41 -6.60 10.15
C ALA A 192 14.46 -6.13 9.13
N LYS A 193 15.72 -6.59 9.26
CA LYS A 193 16.79 -6.29 8.31
C LYS A 193 16.47 -6.84 6.91
N GLN A 194 16.04 -8.10 6.82
CA GLN A 194 15.64 -8.71 5.55
C GLN A 194 14.50 -7.93 4.89
N SER A 195 13.47 -7.59 5.67
CA SER A 195 12.32 -6.83 5.19
C SER A 195 12.73 -5.44 4.68
N SER A 196 13.62 -4.75 5.41
CA SER A 196 14.11 -3.42 5.01
C SER A 196 14.85 -3.42 3.67
N VAL A 197 15.68 -4.46 3.42
CA VAL A 197 16.38 -4.60 2.14
C VAL A 197 15.43 -4.89 0.99
N ILE A 198 14.42 -5.74 1.21
CA ILE A 198 13.41 -6.05 0.18
C ILE A 198 12.56 -4.81 -0.13
N ILE A 199 12.08 -4.08 0.90
CA ILE A 199 11.32 -2.84 0.70
C ILE A 199 12.15 -1.79 -0.04
N ALA A 200 13.41 -1.57 0.35
CA ALA A 200 14.30 -0.65 -0.35
C ALA A 200 14.47 -1.03 -1.83
N THR A 201 14.64 -2.32 -2.11
CA THR A 201 14.77 -2.83 -3.48
C THR A 201 13.50 -2.58 -4.28
N PHE A 202 12.33 -2.89 -3.75
CA PHE A 202 11.05 -2.66 -4.44
C PHE A 202 10.79 -1.17 -4.69
N ALA A 203 11.05 -0.32 -3.71
CA ALA A 203 10.92 1.12 -3.85
C ALA A 203 11.85 1.67 -4.95
N TYR A 204 13.11 1.22 -4.95
CA TYR A 204 14.09 1.63 -5.96
C TYR A 204 13.73 1.13 -7.36
N GLN A 205 13.41 -0.14 -7.51
CA GLN A 205 13.04 -0.73 -8.80
C GLN A 205 11.80 -0.05 -9.39
N ALA A 206 10.78 0.20 -8.56
CA ALA A 206 9.59 0.92 -9.00
C ALA A 206 9.91 2.37 -9.41
N ALA A 207 10.84 3.02 -8.70
CA ALA A 207 11.25 4.39 -9.00
C ALA A 207 12.15 4.49 -10.24
N MET A 208 12.89 3.44 -10.58
CA MET A 208 13.80 3.40 -11.75
C MET A 208 13.16 2.87 -13.02
N ARG A 209 12.05 2.17 -12.93
CA ARG A 209 11.33 1.61 -14.06
C ARG A 209 10.94 2.70 -15.06
N ASP A 210 11.00 2.45 -16.38
CA ASP A 210 10.58 3.42 -17.38
C ASP A 210 9.07 3.66 -17.32
N GLU A 211 8.29 2.59 -17.26
CA GLU A 211 6.84 2.65 -17.12
C GLU A 211 6.41 2.54 -15.66
N LYS A 212 5.32 3.17 -15.28
CA LYS A 212 4.67 2.97 -13.98
C LYS A 212 4.20 1.53 -13.82
N ILE A 213 3.95 1.11 -12.58
CA ILE A 213 3.31 -0.18 -12.32
C ILE A 213 1.92 -0.17 -12.97
N PRO A 214 1.55 -1.24 -13.70
CA PRO A 214 0.25 -1.32 -14.35
C PRO A 214 -0.89 -1.14 -13.34
N ARG A 215 -1.95 -0.44 -13.76
CA ARG A 215 -3.19 -0.33 -13.00
C ARG A 215 -4.15 -1.44 -13.40
N ARG A 216 -4.87 -2.00 -12.45
CA ARG A 216 -6.00 -2.86 -12.77
C ARG A 216 -7.25 -2.00 -13.01
N PRO A 217 -8.18 -2.44 -13.88
CA PRO A 217 -9.48 -1.82 -14.00
C PRO A 217 -10.23 -1.82 -12.65
N LEU A 218 -10.94 -0.75 -12.35
CA LEU A 218 -11.84 -0.69 -11.21
C LEU A 218 -13.07 -1.56 -11.45
N GLU A 219 -13.52 -2.24 -10.40
CA GLU A 219 -14.79 -2.97 -10.45
C GLU A 219 -15.95 -2.02 -10.73
N GLY A 220 -16.91 -2.49 -11.54
CA GLY A 220 -18.05 -1.67 -11.95
C GLY A 220 -17.74 -0.59 -12.99
N ASN A 221 -16.51 -0.52 -13.48
CA ASN A 221 -16.08 0.42 -14.53
C ASN A 221 -16.61 1.85 -14.31
N PRO A 222 -16.24 2.54 -13.21
CA PRO A 222 -16.77 3.84 -12.87
C PRO A 222 -16.41 4.88 -13.95
N THR A 223 -17.27 5.86 -14.13
CA THR A 223 -16.94 7.03 -14.95
C THR A 223 -15.83 7.83 -14.27
N MET A 224 -14.75 8.08 -14.97
CA MET A 224 -13.64 8.90 -14.47
C MET A 224 -13.83 10.36 -14.85
N GLN A 225 -13.76 11.27 -13.89
CA GLN A 225 -13.81 12.71 -14.15
C GLN A 225 -12.82 13.48 -13.27
N PRO A 226 -12.20 14.58 -13.76
CA PRO A 226 -11.38 15.45 -12.94
C PRO A 226 -12.18 16.06 -11.78
N ALA A 227 -11.56 16.15 -10.60
CA ALA A 227 -12.19 16.80 -9.45
C ALA A 227 -12.50 18.28 -9.74
N GLY A 228 -13.66 18.74 -9.30
CA GLY A 228 -14.10 20.13 -9.49
C GLY A 228 -14.82 20.42 -10.81
N VAL A 229 -14.93 19.47 -11.72
CA VAL A 229 -15.80 19.58 -12.89
C VAL A 229 -17.23 19.29 -12.42
N LYS A 230 -18.06 20.33 -12.35
CA LYS A 230 -19.50 20.11 -12.17
C LYS A 230 -20.00 19.38 -13.42
N SER A 231 -20.67 18.25 -13.25
CA SER A 231 -21.46 17.68 -14.35
C SER A 231 -22.45 18.78 -14.78
N ASP A 232 -22.31 19.30 -15.98
CA ASP A 232 -23.33 20.14 -16.57
C ASP A 232 -24.63 19.36 -16.53
N GLY A 233 -25.44 19.65 -15.51
CA GLY A 233 -26.83 19.26 -15.49
C GLY A 233 -27.49 20.05 -16.60
N SER A 234 -27.77 19.38 -17.70
CA SER A 234 -28.75 19.91 -18.66
C SER A 234 -29.98 20.35 -17.87
N GLU A 235 -30.24 21.63 -17.95
CA GLU A 235 -31.52 22.27 -17.53
C GLU A 235 -32.73 21.49 -18.05
#